data_ae506a7a2473639c910415db3bea9b05
#
_entry.id   ae506a7a2473639c910415db3bea9b05
#
_cell.length_a   1.000
_cell.length_b   1.000
_cell.length_c   1.000
_cell.angle_alpha   90.00
_cell.angle_beta   90.00
_cell.angle_gamma   90.00
#
_symmetry.space_group_name_H-M   'P 1'
#
loop_
_entity.id
_entity.type
_entity.pdbx_description
1 polymer ?
#
loop_
_entity_poly.entity_id
_entity_poly.type
_entity_poly.pdbx_seq_one_letter_code
_entity_poly.pdbx_strand_id
1 'polypeptide(L)'
;FQAEDGIRDFCLSRGLGDVYKRQEYQVHIQHVPKGFGDALSCALHAISGPFLVLLGDNLLIEEHTPPSNYVASNACNLLVDAYLESGLPCVGLSTVQDPENYGVVVMSNNKIIEIVEKPPRESAPSNKVLCGRYLFTEDTLSLLEKYAYEEFGEMQSIAVQQHWIRNDGLVGVDLSNYQWYDSGSPLPWIKSQIDHALRREDFSDDLRKWLESRLQR
;
A
#
# COMPACT_ATOMS: atom_id res chain seq x y z
N PHE A 1 -23.74 3.91 14.63
CA PHE A 1 -23.26 4.63 13.46
C PHE A 1 -23.24 3.63 12.30
N GLN A 2 -24.13 3.74 11.35
CA GLN A 2 -24.18 2.87 10.18
C GLN A 2 -23.18 3.44 9.16
N ALA A 3 -21.94 2.97 9.20
CA ALA A 3 -20.87 3.41 8.32
C ALA A 3 -21.17 3.16 6.82
N GLU A 4 -22.02 2.18 6.52
CA GLU A 4 -22.40 1.84 5.14
C GLU A 4 -23.17 2.95 4.43
N ASP A 5 -24.13 3.59 5.10
CA ASP A 5 -24.93 4.67 4.48
C ASP A 5 -24.08 5.92 4.24
N GLY A 6 -23.16 6.26 5.16
CA GLY A 6 -22.26 7.39 5.02
C GLY A 6 -21.27 7.24 3.87
N ILE A 7 -20.78 6.03 3.60
CA ILE A 7 -19.91 5.75 2.46
C ILE A 7 -20.66 5.85 1.14
N ARG A 8 -21.88 5.32 1.06
CA ARG A 8 -22.74 5.41 -0.12
C ARG A 8 -23.08 6.85 -0.48
N ASP A 9 -23.50 7.64 0.49
CA ASP A 9 -23.87 9.05 0.28
C ASP A 9 -22.67 9.91 -0.12
N PHE A 10 -21.50 9.67 0.45
CA PHE A 10 -20.26 10.36 0.09
C PHE A 10 -19.84 10.05 -1.36
N CYS A 11 -19.99 8.81 -1.80
CA CYS A 11 -19.65 8.40 -3.18
C CYS A 11 -20.65 8.96 -4.20
N LEU A 12 -21.94 8.98 -3.90
CA LEU A 12 -23.00 9.51 -4.77
C LEU A 12 -22.88 11.02 -4.99
N SER A 13 -22.43 11.76 -3.97
CA SER A 13 -22.32 13.22 -4.02
C SER A 13 -21.21 13.76 -4.90
N ARG A 14 -20.29 12.93 -5.39
CA ARG A 14 -19.10 13.35 -6.15
C ARG A 14 -19.02 12.90 -7.61
N GLY A 15 -20.13 12.50 -8.21
CA GLY A 15 -20.15 12.12 -9.63
C GLY A 15 -19.49 10.77 -9.95
N LEU A 16 -19.05 10.02 -8.95
CA LEU A 16 -18.49 8.67 -9.10
C LEU A 16 -19.57 7.59 -9.23
N GLY A 17 -20.83 7.96 -9.19
CA GLY A 17 -21.98 7.05 -9.12
C GLY A 17 -22.04 6.01 -10.22
N ASP A 18 -21.56 6.31 -11.44
CA ASP A 18 -21.63 5.36 -12.54
C ASP A 18 -20.50 4.32 -12.51
N VAL A 19 -19.35 4.67 -11.93
CA VAL A 19 -18.24 3.73 -11.69
C VAL A 19 -18.59 2.81 -10.51
N TYR A 20 -19.13 3.36 -9.43
CA TYR A 20 -19.52 2.61 -8.23
C TYR A 20 -20.71 1.68 -8.47
N LYS A 21 -21.66 1.99 -9.34
CA LYS A 21 -22.81 1.12 -9.65
C LYS A 21 -22.42 -0.22 -10.27
N ARG A 22 -21.17 -0.38 -10.72
CA ARG A 22 -20.64 -1.61 -11.31
C ARG A 22 -19.70 -2.38 -10.38
N GLN A 23 -19.47 -1.90 -9.16
CA GLN A 23 -18.59 -2.52 -8.18
C GLN A 23 -19.42 -3.20 -7.11
N GLU A 24 -19.07 -4.43 -6.80
CA GLU A 24 -19.58 -5.14 -5.62
C GLU A 24 -18.67 -4.81 -4.43
N TYR A 25 -19.27 -4.35 -3.34
CA TYR A 25 -18.58 -4.07 -2.09
C TYR A 25 -18.91 -5.14 -1.07
N GLN A 26 -17.88 -5.70 -0.47
CA GLN A 26 -18.00 -6.56 0.69
C GLN A 26 -17.15 -5.98 1.82
N VAL A 27 -17.72 -5.91 3.02
CA VAL A 27 -17.03 -5.46 4.22
C VAL A 27 -16.73 -6.66 5.09
N HIS A 28 -15.45 -6.92 5.31
CA HIS A 28 -14.96 -7.98 6.18
C HIS A 28 -14.32 -7.34 7.41
N ILE A 29 -14.76 -7.75 8.62
CA ILE A 29 -14.33 -7.13 9.87
C ILE A 29 -13.35 -8.05 10.58
N GLN A 30 -12.15 -7.53 10.82
CA GLN A 30 -11.19 -8.14 11.76
C GLN A 30 -11.57 -7.68 13.18
N HIS A 31 -12.22 -8.55 13.95
CA HIS A 31 -12.70 -8.21 15.30
C HIS A 31 -11.57 -8.09 16.33
N VAL A 32 -10.49 -8.81 16.14
CA VAL A 32 -9.31 -8.79 17.02
C VAL A 32 -8.08 -8.58 16.13
N PRO A 33 -7.27 -7.53 16.34
CA PRO A 33 -6.09 -7.29 15.52
C PRO A 33 -5.02 -8.36 15.80
N LYS A 34 -4.82 -9.28 14.86
CA LYS A 34 -3.84 -10.36 14.91
C LYS A 34 -2.80 -10.28 13.80
N GLY A 35 -2.61 -9.10 13.26
CA GLY A 35 -1.66 -8.84 12.18
C GLY A 35 -2.30 -8.67 10.80
N PHE A 36 -1.48 -8.26 9.83
CA PHE A 36 -1.93 -7.97 8.47
C PHE A 36 -2.42 -9.22 7.72
N GLY A 37 -1.76 -10.36 7.90
CA GLY A 37 -2.19 -11.62 7.29
C GLY A 37 -3.57 -12.07 7.78
N ASP A 38 -3.88 -11.87 9.06
CA ASP A 38 -5.20 -12.17 9.62
C ASP A 38 -6.28 -11.24 9.03
N ALA A 39 -5.97 -9.96 8.82
CA ALA A 39 -6.88 -9.05 8.14
C ALA A 39 -7.17 -9.50 6.70
N LEU A 40 -6.16 -9.97 5.96
CA LEU A 40 -6.34 -10.57 4.63
C LEU A 40 -7.21 -11.82 4.70
N SER A 41 -6.96 -12.74 5.63
CA SER A 41 -7.70 -14.00 5.73
C SER A 41 -9.19 -13.80 5.95
N CYS A 42 -9.61 -12.69 6.60
CA CYS A 42 -11.01 -12.33 6.77
C CYS A 42 -11.76 -12.14 5.43
N ALA A 43 -11.07 -11.72 4.37
CA ALA A 43 -11.66 -11.41 3.07
C ALA A 43 -11.39 -12.47 1.99
N LEU A 44 -10.34 -13.29 2.13
CA LEU A 44 -9.84 -14.17 1.07
C LEU A 44 -10.82 -15.25 0.64
N HIS A 45 -11.77 -15.65 1.51
CA HIS A 45 -12.84 -16.61 1.17
C HIS A 45 -13.81 -16.07 0.10
N ALA A 46 -13.86 -14.75 -0.10
CA ALA A 46 -14.70 -14.10 -1.09
C ALA A 46 -13.97 -13.81 -2.41
N ILE A 47 -12.68 -14.14 -2.49
CA ILE A 47 -11.82 -13.81 -3.63
C ILE A 47 -11.44 -15.10 -4.36
N SER A 48 -11.41 -15.05 -5.70
CA SER A 48 -10.89 -16.11 -6.55
C SER A 48 -9.88 -15.54 -7.54
N GLY A 49 -8.80 -16.30 -7.79
CA GLY A 49 -7.71 -15.86 -8.65
C GLY A 49 -6.77 -14.83 -8.01
N PRO A 50 -5.91 -14.18 -8.81
CA PRO A 50 -4.99 -13.14 -8.33
C PRO A 50 -5.75 -11.87 -7.92
N PHE A 51 -5.25 -11.17 -6.93
CA PHE A 51 -5.91 -10.00 -6.37
C PHE A 51 -4.91 -8.92 -5.93
N LEU A 52 -5.34 -7.67 -5.99
CA LEU A 52 -4.59 -6.54 -5.48
C LEU A 52 -4.90 -6.30 -3.99
N VAL A 53 -3.86 -6.02 -3.22
CA VAL A 53 -3.96 -5.54 -1.84
C VAL A 53 -3.40 -4.14 -1.75
N LEU A 54 -4.23 -3.22 -1.26
CA LEU A 54 -3.89 -1.83 -1.07
C LEU A 54 -4.06 -1.47 0.40
N LEU A 55 -2.95 -1.11 1.06
CA LEU A 55 -3.02 -0.59 2.43
C LEU A 55 -3.64 0.81 2.39
N GLY A 56 -4.69 1.03 3.19
CA GLY A 56 -5.49 2.25 3.17
C GLY A 56 -4.77 3.50 3.69
N ASP A 57 -3.72 3.33 4.46
CA ASP A 57 -2.84 4.38 4.97
C ASP A 57 -1.69 4.75 4.02
N ASN A 58 -1.53 4.01 2.92
CA ASN A 58 -0.48 4.23 1.93
C ASN A 58 -1.05 4.84 0.64
N LEU A 59 -0.56 6.02 0.28
CA LEU A 59 -0.94 6.72 -0.94
C LEU A 59 0.24 6.79 -1.90
N LEU A 60 -0.01 6.50 -3.17
CA LEU A 60 0.95 6.67 -4.26
C LEU A 60 0.36 7.70 -5.23
N ILE A 61 0.94 8.88 -5.26
CA ILE A 61 0.48 10.01 -6.07
C ILE A 61 1.41 10.18 -7.26
N GLU A 62 0.85 10.17 -8.45
CA GLU A 62 1.59 10.43 -9.69
C GLU A 62 1.69 11.93 -9.96
N GLU A 63 0.56 12.64 -9.88
CA GLU A 63 0.48 14.08 -10.05
C GLU A 63 -0.34 14.75 -8.95
N HIS A 64 0.15 15.89 -8.45
CA HIS A 64 -0.54 16.70 -7.43
C HIS A 64 -1.49 17.70 -8.09
N THR A 65 -2.60 17.21 -8.60
CA THR A 65 -3.57 18.02 -9.35
C THR A 65 -4.82 18.34 -8.53
N PRO A 66 -5.51 19.49 -8.81
CA PRO A 66 -6.81 19.76 -8.22
C PRO A 66 -7.88 18.76 -8.67
N PRO A 67 -9.00 18.64 -7.93
CA PRO A 67 -10.06 17.69 -8.27
C PRO A 67 -10.68 17.86 -9.66
N SER A 68 -10.60 19.08 -10.22
CA SER A 68 -11.06 19.38 -11.59
C SER A 68 -10.22 18.71 -12.67
N ASN A 69 -8.95 18.44 -12.37
CA ASN A 69 -7.96 17.86 -13.29
C ASN A 69 -7.33 16.59 -12.69
N TYR A 70 -8.10 15.84 -11.92
CA TYR A 70 -7.59 14.67 -11.22
C TYR A 70 -6.98 13.64 -12.17
N VAL A 71 -5.74 13.25 -11.89
CA VAL A 71 -5.03 12.16 -12.55
C VAL A 71 -4.94 10.98 -11.59
N ALA A 72 -5.52 9.85 -12.00
CA ALA A 72 -5.46 8.62 -11.21
C ALA A 72 -4.04 8.03 -11.28
N SER A 73 -3.51 7.61 -10.13
CA SER A 73 -2.22 6.91 -10.08
C SER A 73 -2.28 5.59 -10.85
N ASN A 74 -1.30 5.36 -11.72
CA ASN A 74 -1.15 4.15 -12.50
C ASN A 74 -0.38 3.02 -11.77
N ALA A 75 0.02 3.23 -10.52
CA ALA A 75 0.87 2.32 -9.76
C ALA A 75 0.34 0.87 -9.69
N CYS A 76 -0.97 0.67 -9.54
CA CYS A 76 -1.56 -0.66 -9.50
C CYS A 76 -1.49 -1.37 -10.86
N ASN A 77 -1.61 -0.65 -11.97
CA ASN A 77 -1.50 -1.25 -13.31
C ASN A 77 -0.09 -1.80 -13.55
N LEU A 78 0.95 -1.13 -13.04
CA LEU A 78 2.32 -1.65 -13.15
C LEU A 78 2.49 -3.01 -12.45
N LEU A 79 1.81 -3.24 -11.32
CA LEU A 79 1.81 -4.55 -10.67
C LEU A 79 1.05 -5.59 -11.51
N VAL A 80 -0.10 -5.20 -12.10
CA VAL A 80 -0.88 -6.07 -12.97
C VAL A 80 -0.08 -6.46 -14.21
N ASP A 81 0.58 -5.51 -14.85
CA ASP A 81 1.42 -5.76 -16.01
C ASP A 81 2.58 -6.72 -15.68
N ALA A 82 3.27 -6.48 -14.56
CA ALA A 82 4.34 -7.36 -14.09
C ALA A 82 3.86 -8.78 -13.78
N TYR A 83 2.65 -8.92 -13.23
CA TYR A 83 2.01 -10.22 -13.03
C TYR A 83 1.66 -10.90 -14.36
N LEU A 84 1.08 -10.17 -15.29
CA LEU A 84 0.72 -10.73 -16.62
C LEU A 84 1.94 -11.20 -17.41
N GLU A 85 3.08 -10.53 -17.23
CA GLU A 85 4.34 -10.92 -17.87
C GLU A 85 5.02 -12.12 -17.18
N SER A 86 4.97 -12.19 -15.85
CA SER A 86 5.73 -13.17 -15.08
C SER A 86 4.94 -14.37 -14.60
N GLY A 87 3.62 -14.22 -14.42
CA GLY A 87 2.77 -15.18 -13.71
C GLY A 87 3.04 -15.30 -12.22
N LEU A 88 3.87 -14.41 -11.65
CA LEU A 88 4.34 -14.48 -10.27
C LEU A 88 3.70 -13.37 -9.41
N PRO A 89 3.54 -13.59 -8.09
CA PRO A 89 3.12 -12.52 -7.19
C PRO A 89 4.06 -11.33 -7.26
N CYS A 90 3.49 -10.12 -7.10
CA CYS A 90 4.23 -8.87 -7.25
C CYS A 90 4.05 -7.98 -6.02
N VAL A 91 5.06 -7.18 -5.69
CA VAL A 91 4.99 -6.18 -4.64
C VAL A 91 5.56 -4.85 -5.12
N GLY A 92 4.89 -3.76 -4.76
CA GLY A 92 5.36 -2.41 -5.04
C GLY A 92 6.49 -2.01 -4.09
N LEU A 93 7.51 -1.39 -4.66
CA LEU A 93 8.70 -0.93 -3.97
C LEU A 93 8.89 0.57 -4.10
N SER A 94 9.32 1.20 -3.02
CA SER A 94 9.78 2.59 -3.01
C SER A 94 11.19 2.68 -2.43
N THR A 95 11.85 3.82 -2.62
CA THR A 95 13.18 4.08 -2.07
C THR A 95 13.08 5.12 -0.96
N VAL A 96 13.62 4.82 0.22
CA VAL A 96 13.55 5.67 1.42
C VAL A 96 14.93 6.00 1.98
N GLN A 97 14.98 7.01 2.88
CA GLN A 97 16.19 7.37 3.61
C GLN A 97 16.27 6.70 5.01
N ASP A 98 15.16 6.16 5.50
CA ASP A 98 14.96 5.58 6.83
C ASP A 98 14.41 4.14 6.73
N PRO A 99 15.17 3.20 6.12
CA PRO A 99 14.71 1.84 5.83
C PRO A 99 14.35 1.03 7.09
N GLU A 100 14.87 1.40 8.26
CA GLU A 100 14.62 0.77 9.56
C GLU A 100 13.17 0.74 9.99
N ASN A 101 12.29 1.50 9.31
CA ASN A 101 10.86 1.55 9.63
C ASN A 101 10.02 0.56 8.83
N TYR A 102 10.60 -0.12 7.84
CA TYR A 102 9.87 -0.86 6.81
C TYR A 102 10.44 -2.27 6.57
N GLY A 103 9.70 -3.06 5.80
CA GLY A 103 10.22 -4.28 5.19
C GLY A 103 11.18 -3.94 4.06
N VAL A 104 12.47 -4.16 4.30
CA VAL A 104 13.55 -3.86 3.35
C VAL A 104 13.78 -5.04 2.42
N VAL A 105 13.93 -4.78 1.13
CA VAL A 105 14.12 -5.84 0.12
C VAL A 105 15.51 -5.82 -0.50
N VAL A 106 16.00 -7.00 -0.81
CA VAL A 106 17.19 -7.20 -1.67
C VAL A 106 16.72 -7.74 -3.02
N MET A 107 17.18 -7.13 -4.09
CA MET A 107 16.79 -7.46 -5.45
C MET A 107 17.92 -8.14 -6.22
N SER A 108 17.54 -9.09 -7.07
CA SER A 108 18.38 -9.59 -8.17
C SER A 108 17.56 -9.49 -9.46
N ASN A 109 17.98 -8.59 -10.35
CA ASN A 109 17.16 -8.14 -11.48
C ASN A 109 15.81 -7.59 -10.98
N ASN A 110 14.69 -8.11 -11.49
CA ASN A 110 13.34 -7.74 -11.05
C ASN A 110 12.76 -8.67 -9.97
N LYS A 111 13.51 -9.66 -9.48
CA LYS A 111 13.07 -10.58 -8.42
C LYS A 111 13.60 -10.16 -7.07
N ILE A 112 12.78 -10.28 -6.06
CA ILE A 112 13.17 -10.16 -4.67
C ILE A 112 13.82 -11.47 -4.24
N ILE A 113 15.00 -11.38 -3.63
CA ILE A 113 15.75 -12.53 -3.12
C ILE A 113 15.76 -12.60 -1.59
N GLU A 114 15.46 -11.48 -0.94
CA GLU A 114 15.38 -11.39 0.52
C GLU A 114 14.47 -10.25 0.94
N ILE A 115 13.75 -10.44 2.06
CA ILE A 115 13.01 -9.38 2.77
C ILE A 115 13.44 -9.45 4.24
N VAL A 116 13.85 -8.30 4.79
CA VAL A 116 14.20 -8.14 6.20
C VAL A 116 13.25 -7.12 6.83
N GLU A 117 12.45 -7.56 7.80
CA GLU A 117 11.49 -6.69 8.48
C GLU A 117 12.19 -5.78 9.48
N LYS A 118 12.07 -4.46 9.26
CA LYS A 118 12.57 -3.40 10.15
C LYS A 118 14.00 -3.64 10.67
N PRO A 119 14.98 -3.82 9.79
CA PRO A 119 16.36 -4.02 10.21
C PRO A 119 16.91 -2.77 10.90
N PRO A 120 17.90 -2.89 11.80
CA PRO A 120 18.65 -1.72 12.26
C PRO A 120 19.23 -0.94 11.07
N ARG A 121 19.23 0.39 11.13
CA ARG A 121 19.64 1.26 10.02
C ARG A 121 21.04 0.91 9.47
N GLU A 122 21.98 0.63 10.37
CA GLU A 122 23.37 0.33 10.01
C GLU A 122 23.53 -1.03 9.30
N SER A 123 22.55 -1.92 9.45
CA SER A 123 22.54 -3.27 8.87
C SER A 123 21.47 -3.47 7.80
N ALA A 124 20.74 -2.41 7.45
CA ALA A 124 19.74 -2.49 6.39
C ALA A 124 20.42 -2.87 5.06
N PRO A 125 19.99 -3.97 4.39
CA PRO A 125 20.69 -4.48 3.21
C PRO A 125 20.49 -3.59 1.98
N SER A 126 19.49 -2.72 1.98
CA SER A 126 19.22 -1.75 0.93
C SER A 126 18.35 -0.59 1.48
N ASN A 127 18.00 0.35 0.62
CA ASN A 127 17.03 1.40 0.89
C ASN A 127 15.71 1.21 0.10
N LYS A 128 15.53 0.08 -0.56
CA LYS A 128 14.28 -0.29 -1.22
C LYS A 128 13.36 -1.00 -0.23
N VAL A 129 12.12 -0.54 -0.13
CA VAL A 129 11.14 -1.00 0.86
C VAL A 129 9.79 -1.31 0.23
N LEU A 130 9.00 -2.15 0.89
CA LEU A 130 7.63 -2.43 0.54
C LEU A 130 6.77 -1.17 0.77
N CYS A 131 5.96 -0.77 -0.20
CA CYS A 131 5.17 0.48 -0.14
C CYS A 131 3.64 0.26 -0.11
N GLY A 132 3.18 -0.85 0.48
CA GLY A 132 1.76 -1.09 0.73
C GLY A 132 0.93 -1.37 -0.52
N ARG A 133 1.55 -1.83 -1.60
CA ARG A 133 0.89 -2.27 -2.84
C ARG A 133 1.36 -3.67 -3.18
N TYR A 134 0.42 -4.60 -3.29
CA TYR A 134 0.72 -6.00 -3.55
C TYR A 134 -0.24 -6.56 -4.59
N LEU A 135 0.23 -7.45 -5.44
CA LEU A 135 -0.57 -8.37 -6.22
C LEU A 135 -0.22 -9.78 -5.76
N PHE A 136 -1.17 -10.42 -5.12
CA PHE A 136 -1.01 -11.76 -4.56
C PHE A 136 -1.77 -12.79 -5.39
N THR A 137 -1.39 -14.04 -5.25
CA THR A 137 -1.93 -15.18 -5.98
C THR A 137 -2.93 -15.98 -5.16
N GLU A 138 -3.68 -16.84 -5.80
CA GLU A 138 -4.77 -17.61 -5.21
C GLU A 138 -4.35 -18.49 -4.02
N ASP A 139 -3.09 -18.92 -3.99
CA ASP A 139 -2.51 -19.73 -2.92
C ASP A 139 -2.27 -18.97 -1.60
N THR A 140 -2.46 -17.65 -1.59
CA THR A 140 -2.22 -16.79 -0.40
C THR A 140 -2.93 -17.29 0.85
N LEU A 141 -4.21 -17.71 0.75
CA LEU A 141 -4.96 -18.17 1.91
C LEU A 141 -4.34 -19.44 2.52
N SER A 142 -4.05 -20.43 1.67
CA SER A 142 -3.45 -21.68 2.13
C SER A 142 -2.04 -21.48 2.70
N LEU A 143 -1.30 -20.53 2.19
CA LEU A 143 0.01 -20.16 2.72
C LEU A 143 -0.10 -19.42 4.05
N LEU A 144 -1.07 -18.50 4.20
CA LEU A 144 -1.35 -17.85 5.48
C LEU A 144 -1.71 -18.86 6.56
N GLU A 145 -2.59 -19.81 6.25
CA GLU A 145 -2.98 -20.89 7.18
C GLU A 145 -1.78 -21.76 7.58
N LYS A 146 -0.89 -22.03 6.63
CA LYS A 146 0.30 -22.85 6.87
C LYS A 146 1.34 -22.16 7.77
N TYR A 147 1.50 -20.85 7.62
CA TYR A 147 2.56 -20.08 8.31
C TYR A 147 2.05 -19.17 9.41
N ALA A 148 0.76 -19.26 9.76
CA ALA A 148 0.03 -18.26 10.54
C ALA A 148 0.67 -17.81 11.86
N TYR A 149 1.44 -18.67 12.54
CA TYR A 149 1.88 -18.39 13.92
C TYR A 149 3.34 -18.72 14.23
N GLU A 150 4.11 -19.25 13.27
CA GLU A 150 5.36 -19.92 13.61
C GLU A 150 6.53 -18.96 13.93
N GLU A 151 6.56 -17.75 13.37
CA GLU A 151 7.79 -16.93 13.42
C GLU A 151 7.62 -15.55 14.07
N PHE A 152 6.40 -14.96 14.11
CA PHE A 152 6.22 -13.53 14.47
C PHE A 152 5.21 -13.29 15.59
N GLY A 153 4.62 -14.30 16.20
CA GLY A 153 3.60 -14.18 17.23
C GLY A 153 2.25 -13.62 16.75
N GLU A 154 2.18 -13.17 15.50
CA GLU A 154 0.99 -12.70 14.80
C GLU A 154 1.04 -13.13 13.33
N MET A 155 -0.13 -13.20 12.68
CA MET A 155 -0.24 -13.62 11.28
C MET A 155 0.24 -12.49 10.35
N GLN A 156 1.46 -12.61 9.87
CA GLN A 156 2.09 -11.64 8.97
C GLN A 156 2.14 -12.14 7.52
N SER A 157 1.92 -11.25 6.56
CA SER A 157 2.06 -11.59 5.13
C SER A 157 3.50 -11.85 4.70
N ILE A 158 4.48 -11.44 5.51
CA ILE A 158 5.91 -11.61 5.18
C ILE A 158 6.31 -13.07 5.08
N ALA A 159 5.71 -13.96 5.89
CA ALA A 159 5.96 -15.39 5.81
C ALA A 159 5.52 -15.98 4.46
N VAL A 160 4.41 -15.50 3.91
CA VAL A 160 3.92 -15.87 2.58
C VAL A 160 4.87 -15.35 1.50
N GLN A 161 5.31 -14.10 1.60
CA GLN A 161 6.27 -13.53 0.66
C GLN A 161 7.61 -14.27 0.69
N GLN A 162 8.10 -14.64 1.86
CA GLN A 162 9.30 -15.47 2.00
C GLN A 162 9.13 -16.87 1.38
N HIS A 163 7.92 -17.45 1.47
CA HIS A 163 7.62 -18.71 0.79
C HIS A 163 7.80 -18.57 -0.72
N TRP A 164 7.19 -17.56 -1.33
CA TRP A 164 7.32 -17.33 -2.76
C TRP A 164 8.77 -17.06 -3.17
N ILE A 165 9.53 -16.26 -2.40
CA ILE A 165 10.95 -16.01 -2.67
C ILE A 165 11.74 -17.31 -2.76
N ARG A 166 11.46 -18.28 -1.89
CA ARG A 166 12.20 -19.56 -1.81
C ARG A 166 11.79 -20.59 -2.87
N ASN A 167 10.56 -20.52 -3.37
CA ASN A 167 9.98 -21.57 -4.22
C ASN A 167 9.69 -21.07 -5.65
N ASP A 168 8.80 -20.11 -5.80
CA ASP A 168 8.21 -19.73 -7.08
C ASP A 168 8.83 -18.42 -7.63
N GLY A 169 9.17 -17.55 -6.75
CA GLY A 169 9.65 -16.19 -7.02
C GLY A 169 8.65 -15.12 -6.61
N LEU A 170 9.16 -13.95 -6.31
CA LEU A 170 8.41 -12.74 -5.98
C LEU A 170 8.98 -11.57 -6.80
N VAL A 171 8.15 -10.89 -7.56
CA VAL A 171 8.56 -9.77 -8.41
C VAL A 171 8.47 -8.46 -7.65
N GLY A 172 9.54 -7.67 -7.68
CA GLY A 172 9.56 -6.30 -7.16
C GLY A 172 9.28 -5.29 -8.27
N VAL A 173 8.25 -4.49 -8.12
CA VAL A 173 7.86 -3.43 -9.05
C VAL A 173 8.29 -2.08 -8.50
N ASP A 174 9.20 -1.39 -9.18
CA ASP A 174 9.72 -0.09 -8.73
C ASP A 174 8.67 1.01 -8.93
N LEU A 175 8.19 1.59 -7.84
CA LEU A 175 7.24 2.69 -7.79
C LEU A 175 7.88 3.98 -7.25
N SER A 176 9.21 4.08 -7.29
CA SER A 176 9.96 5.25 -6.77
C SER A 176 9.68 6.55 -7.53
N ASN A 177 9.07 6.47 -8.72
CA ASN A 177 8.64 7.65 -9.49
C ASN A 177 7.35 8.29 -8.95
N TYR A 178 6.61 7.58 -8.07
CA TYR A 178 5.43 8.11 -7.42
C TYR A 178 5.79 8.78 -6.11
N GLN A 179 5.08 9.83 -5.75
CA GLN A 179 5.14 10.36 -4.40
C GLN A 179 4.41 9.39 -3.46
N TRP A 180 5.16 8.67 -2.67
CA TRP A 180 4.61 7.76 -1.66
C TRP A 180 4.42 8.49 -0.33
N TYR A 181 3.23 8.36 0.24
CA TYR A 181 2.90 8.80 1.59
C TYR A 181 2.47 7.58 2.41
N ASP A 182 3.26 7.28 3.44
CA ASP A 182 2.87 6.37 4.51
C ASP A 182 2.23 7.20 5.62
N SER A 183 0.93 7.02 5.82
CA SER A 183 0.10 7.77 6.77
C SER A 183 -0.30 6.93 7.99
N GLY A 184 0.38 5.82 8.26
CA GLY A 184 0.09 4.87 9.33
C GLY A 184 0.29 5.39 10.75
N SER A 185 0.82 6.61 10.92
CA SER A 185 0.95 7.26 12.23
C SER A 185 0.62 8.76 12.16
N PRO A 186 0.29 9.42 13.30
CA PRO A 186 -0.24 10.79 13.28
C PRO A 186 0.66 11.84 12.64
N LEU A 187 1.96 11.81 12.90
CA LEU A 187 2.87 12.81 12.36
C LEU A 187 3.13 12.63 10.84
N PRO A 188 3.43 11.44 10.32
CA PRO A 188 3.44 11.19 8.87
C PRO A 188 2.13 11.55 8.19
N TRP A 189 0.97 11.22 8.79
CA TRP A 189 -0.33 11.61 8.25
C TRP A 189 -0.47 13.13 8.09
N ILE A 190 -0.10 13.93 9.09
CA ILE A 190 -0.11 15.40 9.01
C ILE A 190 0.87 15.89 7.93
N LYS A 191 2.07 15.33 7.89
CA LYS A 191 3.08 15.69 6.88
C LYS A 191 2.58 15.42 5.47
N SER A 192 1.93 14.29 5.25
CA SER A 192 1.36 13.91 3.95
C SER A 192 0.31 14.91 3.47
N GLN A 193 -0.58 15.37 4.37
CA GLN A 193 -1.60 16.38 4.05
C GLN A 193 -0.95 17.72 3.65
N ILE A 194 0.02 18.16 4.42
CA ILE A 194 0.71 19.44 4.18
C ILE A 194 1.53 19.38 2.88
N ASP A 195 2.33 18.33 2.69
CA ASP A 195 3.17 18.18 1.50
C ASP A 195 2.33 18.08 0.23
N HIS A 196 1.25 17.27 0.25
CA HIS A 196 0.32 17.17 -0.88
C HIS A 196 -0.30 18.53 -1.20
N ALA A 197 -0.78 19.27 -0.20
CA ALA A 197 -1.40 20.57 -0.40
C ALA A 197 -0.42 21.64 -0.89
N LEU A 198 0.85 21.60 -0.43
CA LEU A 198 1.92 22.51 -0.90
C LEU A 198 2.33 22.27 -2.35
N ARG A 199 2.05 21.09 -2.90
CA ARG A 199 2.34 20.73 -4.30
C ARG A 199 1.17 21.02 -5.24
N ARG A 200 -0.04 21.21 -4.72
CA ARG A 200 -1.24 21.51 -5.50
C ARG A 200 -1.29 23.01 -5.80
N GLU A 201 -1.45 23.35 -7.06
CA GLU A 201 -1.51 24.75 -7.51
C GLU A 201 -2.68 25.57 -6.94
N ASP A 202 -3.80 24.89 -6.60
CA ASP A 202 -4.99 25.52 -6.01
C ASP A 202 -4.87 25.82 -4.51
N PHE A 203 -3.86 25.26 -3.80
CA PHE A 203 -3.66 25.44 -2.36
C PHE A 203 -2.30 26.02 -1.99
N SER A 204 -1.28 25.81 -2.82
CA SER A 204 0.12 26.01 -2.44
C SER A 204 0.43 27.40 -1.90
N ASP A 205 -0.04 28.45 -2.56
CA ASP A 205 0.29 29.84 -2.21
C ASP A 205 -0.35 30.27 -0.89
N ASP A 206 -1.62 29.95 -0.68
CA ASP A 206 -2.34 30.34 0.52
C ASP A 206 -1.87 29.54 1.74
N LEU A 207 -1.62 28.22 1.55
CA LEU A 207 -1.08 27.38 2.61
C LEU A 207 0.32 27.81 3.01
N ARG A 208 1.21 28.16 2.05
CA ARG A 208 2.57 28.64 2.33
C ARG A 208 2.55 29.91 3.18
N LYS A 209 1.77 30.92 2.79
CA LYS A 209 1.59 32.16 3.54
C LYS A 209 1.09 31.90 4.95
N TRP A 210 0.13 31.00 5.09
CA TRP A 210 -0.41 30.66 6.39
C TRP A 210 0.63 29.99 7.28
N LEU A 211 1.39 29.01 6.77
CA LEU A 211 2.47 28.33 7.50
C LEU A 211 3.54 29.31 7.95
N GLU A 212 4.01 30.19 7.06
CA GLU A 212 5.01 31.23 7.37
C GLU A 212 4.53 32.11 8.54
N SER A 213 3.25 32.52 8.55
CA SER A 213 2.67 33.32 9.63
C SER A 213 2.64 32.62 10.98
N ARG A 214 2.70 31.28 11.01
CA ARG A 214 2.73 30.46 12.25
C ARG A 214 4.13 30.18 12.75
N LEU A 215 5.10 30.05 11.85
CA LEU A 215 6.49 29.75 12.18
C LEU A 215 7.28 30.99 12.65
N GLN A 216 6.76 32.21 12.40
CA GLN A 216 7.35 33.46 12.88
C GLN A 216 6.97 33.83 14.33
N ARG A 217 6.26 32.98 15.05
CA ARG A 217 5.90 33.15 16.47
C ARG A 217 6.78 32.32 17.37
#